data_a616c0fb26df14da4d11058b49ce7c35
#
_entry.id   a616c0fb26df14da4d11058b49ce7c35
#
_cell.length_a   1.000
_cell.length_b   1.000
_cell.length_c   1.000
_cell.angle_alpha   90.00
_cell.angle_beta   90.00
_cell.angle_gamma   90.00
#
_symmetry.space_group_name_H-M   'P 1'
#
loop_
_entity.id
_entity.type
_entity.pdbx_description
1 polymer ?
#
loop_
_entity_poly.entity_id
_entity_poly.type
_entity_poly.pdbx_seq_one_letter_code
_entity_poly.pdbx_strand_id
1 'polypeptide(L)'
;MSDMARRERRTFTKEQKASAVAAYRECGNLSKVARDLDLHGSVLRSWVKQAEIDEGKGASGDLTTDDKAELQRLRRENRQLQQERDFLKKAAAFFAKDGDRSTR
;
A
#
# COMPACT_ATOMS: atom_id res chain seq x y z
N MET A 1 -24.91 6.18 14.98
CA MET A 1 -24.41 7.04 13.94
C MET A 1 -23.51 6.29 13.00
N SER A 2 -23.94 6.17 11.78
CA SER A 2 -23.13 5.44 10.80
C SER A 2 -21.81 6.12 10.55
N ASP A 3 -21.72 7.41 10.77
CA ASP A 3 -20.48 8.13 10.60
C ASP A 3 -19.39 7.61 11.51
N MET A 4 -19.79 7.12 12.66
CA MET A 4 -18.82 6.65 13.63
C MET A 4 -17.99 5.51 13.07
N ALA A 5 -18.67 4.59 12.38
CA ALA A 5 -17.95 3.46 11.81
C ALA A 5 -16.90 3.92 10.82
N ARG A 6 -17.23 4.89 10.00
CA ARG A 6 -16.28 5.37 9.03
C ARG A 6 -15.10 6.05 9.68
N ARG A 7 -15.37 6.74 10.79
CA ARG A 7 -14.28 7.42 11.48
C ARG A 7 -13.31 6.49 12.10
N GLU A 8 -13.71 5.26 12.29
CA GLU A 8 -12.79 4.29 12.83
C GLU A 8 -11.67 3.95 11.86
N ARG A 9 -11.83 4.34 10.61
CA ARG A 9 -10.75 4.20 9.66
C ARG A 9 -9.82 5.39 9.78
N ARG A 10 -9.21 5.49 10.91
CA ARG A 10 -8.28 6.58 11.13
C ARG A 10 -7.00 6.32 10.35
N THR A 11 -6.41 7.40 9.88
CA THR A 11 -5.11 7.34 9.24
C THR A 11 -4.04 7.76 10.23
N PHE A 12 -2.91 7.08 10.16
CA PHE A 12 -1.82 7.36 11.07
C PHE A 12 -0.57 7.66 10.29
N THR A 13 0.21 8.61 10.80
CA THR A 13 1.48 8.92 10.16
C THR A 13 2.51 7.86 10.53
N LYS A 14 3.60 7.89 9.79
CA LYS A 14 4.70 6.99 10.05
C LYS A 14 5.24 7.17 11.47
N GLU A 15 5.35 8.42 11.90
CA GLU A 15 5.81 8.73 13.24
C GLU A 15 4.88 8.22 14.31
N GLN A 16 3.58 8.32 14.06
CA GLN A 16 2.62 7.82 15.02
C GLN A 16 2.73 6.32 15.19
N LYS A 17 2.88 5.61 14.09
CA LYS A 17 3.03 4.17 14.14
C LYS A 17 4.32 3.78 14.86
N ALA A 18 5.41 4.48 14.57
CA ALA A 18 6.69 4.21 15.21
C ALA A 18 6.61 4.46 16.71
N SER A 19 5.93 5.52 17.12
CA SER A 19 5.77 5.81 18.53
C SER A 19 4.97 4.73 19.24
N ALA A 20 3.92 4.23 18.59
CA ALA A 20 3.11 3.17 19.19
C ALA A 20 3.92 1.90 19.36
N VAL A 21 4.70 1.54 18.36
CA VAL A 21 5.54 0.35 18.41
C VAL A 21 6.60 0.50 19.51
N ALA A 22 7.19 1.68 19.62
CA ALA A 22 8.18 1.93 20.65
C ALA A 22 7.57 1.80 22.05
N ALA A 23 6.37 2.34 22.23
CA ALA A 23 5.67 2.22 23.49
C ALA A 23 5.42 0.77 23.85
N TYR A 24 5.03 -0.03 22.88
CA TYR A 24 4.82 -1.45 23.10
C TYR A 24 6.12 -2.13 23.53
N ARG A 25 7.21 -1.80 22.87
CA ARG A 25 8.49 -2.44 23.16
C ARG A 25 8.97 -2.12 24.58
N GLU A 26 8.67 -0.92 25.05
CA GLU A 26 9.03 -0.56 26.41
C GLU A 26 8.12 -1.22 27.44
N CYS A 27 6.83 -1.23 27.15
CA CYS A 27 5.85 -1.72 28.10
C CYS A 27 5.77 -3.26 28.11
N GLY A 28 5.85 -3.85 26.93
CA GLY A 28 5.73 -5.29 26.79
C GLY A 28 4.31 -5.81 26.85
N ASN A 29 3.33 -4.94 27.01
CA ASN A 29 1.93 -5.35 27.09
C ASN A 29 1.15 -4.69 25.97
N LEU A 30 0.89 -5.46 24.92
CA LEU A 30 0.24 -4.94 23.72
C LEU A 30 -1.16 -4.42 24.00
N SER A 31 -1.92 -5.15 24.80
CA SER A 31 -3.29 -4.76 25.11
C SER A 31 -3.34 -3.44 25.84
N LYS A 32 -2.43 -3.25 26.77
CA LYS A 32 -2.40 -2.01 27.54
C LYS A 32 -2.05 -0.82 26.66
N VAL A 33 -1.03 -0.98 25.83
CA VAL A 33 -0.62 0.11 24.94
C VAL A 33 -1.72 0.43 23.95
N ALA A 34 -2.35 -0.59 23.38
CA ALA A 34 -3.44 -0.35 22.43
C ALA A 34 -4.57 0.40 23.09
N ARG A 35 -4.91 0.03 24.32
CA ARG A 35 -5.99 0.70 25.03
C ARG A 35 -5.62 2.14 25.34
N ASP A 36 -4.40 2.35 25.81
CA ASP A 36 -3.96 3.70 26.15
C ASP A 36 -3.92 4.62 24.95
N LEU A 37 -3.62 4.08 23.79
CA LEU A 37 -3.55 4.88 22.57
C LEU A 37 -4.87 4.84 21.78
N ASP A 38 -5.89 4.19 22.33
CA ASP A 38 -7.20 4.11 21.69
C ASP A 38 -7.11 3.42 20.33
N LEU A 39 -6.41 2.29 20.31
CA LEU A 39 -6.23 1.47 19.12
C LEU A 39 -6.79 0.09 19.37
N HIS A 40 -7.18 -0.56 18.26
CA HIS A 40 -7.47 -1.99 18.35
C HIS A 40 -6.17 -2.76 18.48
N GLY A 41 -6.21 -3.82 19.28
CA GLY A 41 -5.02 -4.63 19.45
C GLY A 41 -4.49 -5.21 18.16
N SER A 42 -5.40 -5.56 17.25
CA SER A 42 -4.97 -6.11 15.96
C SER A 42 -4.21 -5.09 15.13
N VAL A 43 -4.59 -3.83 15.23
CA VAL A 43 -3.90 -2.77 14.51
C VAL A 43 -2.47 -2.61 15.03
N LEU A 44 -2.34 -2.53 16.34
CA LEU A 44 -1.01 -2.38 16.93
C LEU A 44 -0.15 -3.61 16.65
N ARG A 45 -0.74 -4.79 16.74
CA ARG A 45 0.00 -6.02 16.44
C ARG A 45 0.51 -6.01 15.01
N SER A 46 -0.31 -5.53 14.09
CA SER A 46 0.08 -5.41 12.69
C SER A 46 1.26 -4.47 12.52
N TRP A 47 1.24 -3.35 13.23
CA TRP A 47 2.34 -2.39 13.14
C TRP A 47 3.63 -2.96 13.71
N VAL A 48 3.52 -3.68 14.82
CA VAL A 48 4.69 -4.30 15.42
C VAL A 48 5.30 -5.33 14.47
N LYS A 49 4.44 -6.13 13.86
CA LYS A 49 4.91 -7.14 12.93
C LYS A 49 5.62 -6.49 11.73
N GLN A 50 5.02 -5.44 11.19
CA GLN A 50 5.63 -4.76 10.05
C GLN A 50 6.96 -4.11 10.42
N ALA A 51 7.05 -3.57 11.64
CA ALA A 51 8.30 -2.97 12.10
C ALA A 51 9.38 -4.01 12.20
N GLU A 52 9.04 -5.20 12.67
CA GLU A 52 10.00 -6.29 12.77
C GLU A 52 10.48 -6.72 11.39
N ILE A 53 9.58 -6.79 10.44
CA ILE A 53 9.93 -7.14 9.07
C ILE A 53 10.88 -6.08 8.49
N ASP A 54 10.55 -4.82 8.71
CA ASP A 54 11.38 -3.72 8.20
C ASP A 54 12.77 -3.72 8.82
N GLU A 55 12.90 -4.25 10.02
CA GLU A 55 14.18 -4.36 10.69
C GLU A 55 14.93 -5.65 10.35
N GLY A 56 14.37 -6.43 9.45
CA GLY A 56 15.01 -7.66 9.05
C GLY A 56 14.77 -8.85 9.96
N LYS A 57 13.80 -8.71 10.87
CA LYS A 57 13.49 -9.77 11.83
C LYS A 57 12.30 -10.61 11.44
N GLY A 58 11.67 -10.29 10.32
CA GLY A 58 10.52 -11.04 9.88
C GLY A 58 10.90 -12.32 9.19
N ALA A 59 9.89 -13.08 8.80
CA ALA A 59 10.12 -14.33 8.10
C ALA A 59 10.73 -14.04 6.73
N SER A 60 11.53 -14.99 6.27
CA SER A 60 12.15 -14.88 4.96
C SER A 60 11.07 -14.75 3.89
N GLY A 61 11.22 -13.77 3.02
CA GLY A 61 10.26 -13.54 1.96
C GLY A 61 9.21 -12.50 2.25
N ASP A 62 9.14 -12.06 3.50
CA ASP A 62 8.21 -10.98 3.84
C ASP A 62 8.68 -9.67 3.23
N LEU A 63 7.73 -8.87 2.78
CA LEU A 63 8.04 -7.59 2.16
C LEU A 63 8.11 -6.49 3.21
N THR A 64 9.15 -5.68 3.11
CA THR A 64 9.24 -4.49 3.95
C THR A 64 8.25 -3.45 3.46
N THR A 65 8.09 -2.38 4.24
CA THR A 65 7.23 -1.28 3.85
C THR A 65 7.71 -0.67 2.54
N ASP A 66 9.02 -0.51 2.40
CA ASP A 66 9.59 0.04 1.16
C ASP A 66 9.35 -0.89 -0.01
N ASP A 67 9.47 -2.18 0.20
CA ASP A 67 9.21 -3.17 -0.86
C ASP A 67 7.76 -3.08 -1.33
N LYS A 68 6.83 -2.94 -0.40
CA LYS A 68 5.42 -2.84 -0.75
C LYS A 68 5.12 -1.59 -1.55
N ALA A 69 5.73 -0.47 -1.16
CA ALA A 69 5.55 0.78 -1.89
C ALA A 69 6.10 0.66 -3.30
N GLU A 70 7.27 0.06 -3.43
CA GLU A 70 7.89 -0.14 -4.74
C GLU A 70 7.04 -1.04 -5.62
N LEU A 71 6.50 -2.11 -5.04
CA LEU A 71 5.64 -3.01 -5.79
C LEU A 71 4.40 -2.29 -6.29
N GLN A 72 3.78 -1.46 -5.45
CA GLN A 72 2.61 -0.70 -5.87
C GLN A 72 2.94 0.27 -6.99
N ARG A 73 4.09 0.94 -6.89
CA ARG A 73 4.53 1.87 -7.92
C ARG A 73 4.72 1.13 -9.25
N LEU A 74 5.38 -0.01 -9.21
CA LEU A 74 5.63 -0.78 -10.42
C LEU A 74 4.34 -1.31 -11.03
N ARG A 75 3.39 -1.69 -10.19
CA ARG A 75 2.09 -2.15 -10.69
C ARG A 75 1.34 -1.04 -11.40
N ARG A 76 1.40 0.18 -10.85
CA ARG A 76 0.75 1.32 -11.50
C ARG A 76 1.41 1.63 -12.82
N GLU A 77 2.74 1.64 -12.86
CA GLU A 77 3.46 1.91 -14.10
C GLU A 77 3.16 0.85 -15.15
N ASN A 78 3.07 -0.39 -14.72
CA ASN A 78 2.80 -1.48 -15.65
C ASN A 78 1.41 -1.32 -16.27
N ARG A 79 0.41 -0.99 -15.46
CA ARG A 79 -0.94 -0.75 -15.98
C ARG A 79 -0.95 0.40 -16.97
N GLN A 80 -0.23 1.47 -16.64
CA GLN A 80 -0.16 2.64 -17.50
C GLN A 80 0.49 2.30 -18.84
N LEU A 81 1.58 1.55 -18.80
CA LEU A 81 2.25 1.13 -20.02
C LEU A 81 1.38 0.22 -20.86
N GLN A 82 0.62 -0.66 -20.22
CA GLN A 82 -0.29 -1.53 -20.97
C GLN A 82 -1.39 -0.73 -21.64
N GLN A 83 -1.92 0.29 -20.95
CA GLN A 83 -2.94 1.14 -21.54
C GLN A 83 -2.40 1.92 -22.71
N GLU A 84 -1.18 2.44 -22.59
CA GLU A 84 -0.56 3.15 -23.69
C GLU A 84 -0.33 2.23 -24.88
N ARG A 85 0.15 1.03 -24.62
CA ARG A 85 0.36 0.07 -25.69
C ARG A 85 -0.93 -0.26 -26.40
N ASP A 86 -2.00 -0.50 -25.65
CA ASP A 86 -3.29 -0.83 -26.24
C ASP A 86 -3.82 0.33 -27.06
N PHE A 87 -3.67 1.55 -26.55
CA PHE A 87 -4.09 2.73 -27.27
C PHE A 87 -3.32 2.87 -28.58
N LEU A 88 -2.01 2.67 -28.53
CA LEU A 88 -1.18 2.80 -29.74
C LEU A 88 -1.50 1.72 -30.76
N LYS A 89 -1.82 0.53 -30.28
CA LYS A 89 -2.24 -0.54 -31.19
C LYS A 89 -3.52 -0.17 -31.94
N LYS A 90 -4.47 0.39 -31.21
CA LYS A 90 -5.73 0.81 -31.81
C LYS A 90 -5.51 1.97 -32.78
N ALA A 91 -4.66 2.90 -32.40
CA ALA A 91 -4.36 4.03 -33.27
C ALA A 91 -3.68 3.58 -34.53
N ALA A 92 -2.73 2.65 -34.41
CA ALA A 92 -2.04 2.12 -35.57
C ALA A 92 -2.99 1.42 -36.52
N ALA A 93 -3.91 0.63 -35.96
CA ALA A 93 -4.91 -0.04 -36.79
C ALA A 93 -5.79 0.96 -37.50
N PHE A 94 -6.17 2.02 -36.81
CA PHE A 94 -6.98 3.06 -37.42
C PHE A 94 -6.24 3.73 -38.58
N PHE A 95 -5.00 4.08 -38.38
CA PHE A 95 -4.22 4.75 -39.43
C PHE A 95 -3.95 3.83 -40.61
N ALA A 96 -3.74 2.56 -40.38
CA ALA A 96 -3.56 1.63 -41.44
C ALA A 96 -4.79 1.55 -42.34
N LYS A 97 -5.95 1.49 -41.68
CA LYS A 97 -7.21 1.44 -42.40
C LYS A 97 -7.47 2.71 -43.19
N ASP A 98 -7.23 3.86 -42.52
CA ASP A 98 -7.43 5.13 -43.15
C ASP A 98 -6.45 5.33 -44.28
N GLY A 99 -5.23 4.89 -44.12
CA GLY A 99 -4.22 4.95 -45.17
C GLY A 99 -4.62 4.17 -46.39
N ASP A 100 -5.19 2.99 -46.17
CA ASP A 100 -5.67 2.18 -47.31
C ASP A 100 -6.72 2.91 -48.09
N ARG A 101 -7.61 3.59 -47.41
CA ARG A 101 -8.65 4.33 -48.13
C ARG A 101 -8.11 5.53 -48.84
N SER A 102 -7.12 6.18 -48.27
CA SER A 102 -6.61 7.40 -48.85
C SER A 102 -5.72 7.11 -50.07
N THR A 103 -5.25 5.88 -50.19
CA THR A 103 -4.43 5.56 -51.34
C THR A 103 -5.25 5.38 -52.60
N ARG A 104 -6.53 5.34 -52.48
CA ARG A 104 -7.39 5.30 -53.65
C ARG A 104 -7.70 6.67 -54.19
#